data_df27a096cf3a24b92f533861ed741887
#
_entry.id   df27a096cf3a24b92f533861ed741887
#
_cell.length_a   1.000
_cell.length_b   1.000
_cell.length_c   1.000
_cell.angle_alpha   90.00
_cell.angle_beta   90.00
_cell.angle_gamma   90.00
#
_symmetry.space_group_name_H-M   'P 1'
#
loop_
_entity.id
_entity.type
_entity.pdbx_description
1 polymer ?
#
loop_
_entity_poly.entity_id
_entity_poly.type
_entity_poly.pdbx_seq_one_letter_code
_entity_poly.pdbx_strand_id
1 'polypeptide(L)'
;MSNVMVVPGMLSAAAADVASIGAALSAANGAAAPTTAGVLAAGADEVSAAIASLFSGYARDYQALSAQMARFHQQFVQALTASVGSYAAAEAANASPLQALEQQVLAAINAPTQTLLGRPLIGNGADGLPGQNGGAGGLLWGNGGNGGAGDAAHPNGGNGGDAGMFGNGGAGGAGYSPAAGTGAAGGAGGAGGAGGWLSGNGGAGGNGGTGASGADGGGGLPPVPASPGGNGGGGDAGGAAGMFGTGGAGGTGGDGGAGGAGDSPNSGANGARGGDGGNGGTAGQGGDGGTALGAGGIGGDGGTGGAGGTGGTAGIGGSSAGAGGAGGDGGAGGTGGGSSMIGGKGGTGGNGGVGGTG
;
A
#
# COMPACT_ATOMS: atom_id res chain seq x y z
N MET A 1 -21.18 -22.88 -21.55
CA MET A 1 -21.74 -21.66 -20.93
C MET A 1 -20.57 -20.81 -20.46
N SER A 2 -20.46 -19.58 -20.91
CA SER A 2 -19.39 -18.66 -20.47
C SER A 2 -19.68 -18.25 -19.03
N ASN A 3 -18.77 -18.54 -18.12
CA ASN A 3 -18.85 -18.04 -16.75
C ASN A 3 -18.53 -16.55 -16.77
N VAL A 4 -19.52 -15.71 -16.46
CA VAL A 4 -19.32 -14.28 -16.20
C VAL A 4 -19.10 -14.13 -14.70
N MET A 5 -17.92 -13.73 -14.31
CA MET A 5 -17.60 -13.42 -12.92
C MET A 5 -17.84 -11.91 -12.69
N VAL A 6 -18.80 -11.58 -11.86
CA VAL A 6 -19.11 -10.19 -11.48
C VAL A 6 -18.52 -9.93 -10.10
N VAL A 7 -17.76 -8.85 -9.97
CA VAL A 7 -17.26 -8.39 -8.67
C VAL A 7 -18.17 -7.26 -8.18
N PRO A 8 -19.10 -7.50 -7.24
CA PRO A 8 -20.09 -6.51 -6.80
C PRO A 8 -19.48 -5.19 -6.32
N GLY A 9 -18.32 -5.25 -5.67
CA GLY A 9 -17.59 -4.06 -5.22
C GLY A 9 -17.13 -3.15 -6.37
N MET A 10 -16.63 -3.72 -7.47
CA MET A 10 -16.23 -2.94 -8.64
C MET A 10 -17.44 -2.31 -9.34
N LEU A 11 -18.56 -3.03 -9.41
CA LEU A 11 -19.79 -2.51 -9.98
C LEU A 11 -20.39 -1.39 -9.13
N SER A 12 -20.29 -1.50 -7.81
CA SER A 12 -20.69 -0.43 -6.87
C SER A 12 -19.84 0.82 -7.03
N ALA A 13 -18.51 0.67 -7.18
CA ALA A 13 -17.60 1.79 -7.44
C ALA A 13 -17.95 2.47 -8.79
N ALA A 14 -18.15 1.70 -9.84
CA ALA A 14 -18.57 2.23 -11.14
C ALA A 14 -19.91 3.00 -11.07
N ALA A 15 -20.87 2.51 -10.28
CA ALA A 15 -22.14 3.22 -10.06
C ALA A 15 -21.93 4.55 -9.34
N ALA A 16 -21.03 4.62 -8.36
CA ALA A 16 -20.66 5.85 -7.66
C ALA A 16 -19.95 6.85 -8.58
N ASP A 17 -19.04 6.37 -9.43
CA ASP A 17 -18.34 7.22 -10.41
C ASP A 17 -19.32 7.82 -11.42
N VAL A 18 -20.24 7.01 -11.95
CA VAL A 18 -21.29 7.49 -12.86
C VAL A 18 -22.20 8.51 -12.16
N ALA A 19 -22.57 8.30 -10.89
CA ALA A 19 -23.34 9.26 -10.11
C ALA A 19 -22.60 10.60 -9.94
N SER A 20 -21.29 10.58 -9.69
CA SER A 20 -20.46 11.77 -9.54
C SER A 20 -20.38 12.61 -10.81
N ILE A 21 -20.30 11.95 -11.99
CA ILE A 21 -20.33 12.61 -13.31
C ILE A 21 -21.66 13.37 -13.49
N GLY A 22 -22.79 12.74 -13.14
CA GLY A 22 -24.10 13.39 -13.24
C GLY A 22 -24.23 14.60 -12.32
N ALA A 23 -23.69 14.52 -11.11
CA ALA A 23 -23.68 15.64 -10.17
C ALA A 23 -22.82 16.81 -10.68
N ALA A 24 -21.63 16.52 -11.20
CA ALA A 24 -20.73 17.54 -11.77
C ALA A 24 -21.36 18.24 -12.99
N LEU A 25 -21.98 17.46 -13.89
CA LEU A 25 -22.67 18.02 -15.06
C LEU A 25 -23.86 18.89 -14.66
N SER A 26 -24.65 18.46 -13.68
CA SER A 26 -25.80 19.22 -13.16
C SER A 26 -25.35 20.54 -12.53
N ALA A 27 -24.25 20.53 -11.76
CA ALA A 27 -23.67 21.74 -11.17
C ALA A 27 -23.16 22.70 -12.25
N ALA A 28 -22.46 22.22 -13.27
CA ALA A 28 -21.97 23.05 -14.37
C ALA A 28 -23.11 23.69 -15.17
N ASN A 29 -24.16 22.92 -15.51
CA ASN A 29 -25.33 23.42 -16.20
C ASN A 29 -26.12 24.46 -15.37
N GLY A 30 -26.22 24.22 -14.04
CA GLY A 30 -26.84 25.17 -13.11
C GLY A 30 -26.06 26.48 -13.00
N ALA A 31 -24.72 26.42 -12.98
CA ALA A 31 -23.86 27.60 -12.97
C ALA A 31 -23.95 28.42 -14.28
N ALA A 32 -24.10 27.76 -15.43
CA ALA A 32 -24.20 28.41 -16.73
C ALA A 32 -25.60 29.03 -17.00
N ALA A 33 -26.65 28.56 -16.34
CA ALA A 33 -28.04 28.97 -16.62
C ALA A 33 -28.29 30.48 -16.47
N PRO A 34 -27.84 31.19 -15.40
CA PRO A 34 -28.12 32.62 -15.25
C PRO A 34 -27.52 33.50 -16.36
N THR A 35 -26.31 33.17 -16.80
CA THR A 35 -25.57 33.92 -17.81
C THR A 35 -26.03 33.70 -19.23
N THR A 36 -26.57 32.48 -19.52
CA THR A 36 -27.00 32.08 -20.87
C THR A 36 -28.47 32.29 -21.14
N ALA A 37 -29.34 32.13 -20.10
CA ALA A 37 -30.79 32.34 -20.24
C ALA A 37 -31.25 33.81 -20.08
N GLY A 38 -30.34 34.67 -19.70
CA GLY A 38 -30.58 36.12 -19.50
C GLY A 38 -29.62 36.98 -20.31
N VAL A 39 -29.43 36.73 -21.58
CA VAL A 39 -28.52 37.51 -22.44
C VAL A 39 -29.05 38.89 -22.62
N LEU A 40 -28.25 39.92 -22.30
CA LEU A 40 -28.60 41.32 -22.54
C LEU A 40 -28.42 41.68 -24.02
N ALA A 41 -29.31 42.54 -24.53
CA ALA A 41 -29.15 43.08 -25.87
C ALA A 41 -27.87 43.93 -25.98
N ALA A 42 -27.12 43.73 -27.09
CA ALA A 42 -25.84 44.44 -27.32
C ALA A 42 -26.04 45.93 -27.63
N GLY A 43 -27.22 46.31 -28.09
CA GLY A 43 -27.61 47.68 -28.38
C GLY A 43 -29.08 47.91 -28.04
N ALA A 44 -29.53 49.18 -28.09
CA ALA A 44 -30.92 49.59 -27.83
C ALA A 44 -31.80 49.51 -29.09
N ASP A 45 -31.49 48.61 -30.05
CA ASP A 45 -32.21 48.43 -31.29
C ASP A 45 -32.95 47.07 -31.31
N GLU A 46 -33.95 46.98 -32.21
CA GLU A 46 -34.84 45.83 -32.29
C GLU A 46 -34.11 44.55 -32.71
N VAL A 47 -33.05 44.67 -33.51
CA VAL A 47 -32.27 43.52 -33.97
C VAL A 47 -31.46 42.92 -32.83
N SER A 48 -30.78 43.76 -32.05
CA SER A 48 -30.04 43.33 -30.86
C SER A 48 -30.97 42.69 -29.81
N ALA A 49 -32.18 43.25 -29.63
CA ALA A 49 -33.19 42.68 -28.72
C ALA A 49 -33.69 41.31 -29.21
N ALA A 50 -33.97 41.19 -30.53
CA ALA A 50 -34.41 39.92 -31.15
C ALA A 50 -33.36 38.82 -31.04
N ILE A 51 -32.08 39.14 -31.28
CA ILE A 51 -30.96 38.20 -31.16
C ILE A 51 -30.81 37.76 -29.69
N ALA A 52 -30.82 38.66 -28.71
CA ALA A 52 -30.74 38.35 -27.29
C ALA A 52 -31.89 37.41 -26.85
N SER A 53 -33.10 37.69 -27.35
CA SER A 53 -34.28 36.83 -27.11
C SER A 53 -34.14 35.43 -27.70
N LEU A 54 -33.59 35.31 -28.91
CA LEU A 54 -33.36 34.04 -29.59
C LEU A 54 -32.36 33.17 -28.76
N PHE A 55 -31.21 33.73 -28.37
CA PHE A 55 -30.20 32.99 -27.58
C PHE A 55 -30.72 32.66 -26.20
N SER A 56 -31.42 33.55 -25.54
CA SER A 56 -32.04 33.29 -24.23
C SER A 56 -33.12 32.21 -24.32
N GLY A 57 -33.89 32.15 -25.44
CA GLY A 57 -34.88 31.12 -25.75
C GLY A 57 -34.19 29.77 -25.86
N TYR A 58 -33.19 29.70 -26.75
CA TYR A 58 -32.41 28.47 -26.95
C TYR A 58 -31.75 27.93 -25.66
N ALA A 59 -31.23 28.82 -24.84
CA ALA A 59 -30.63 28.43 -23.53
C ALA A 59 -31.69 27.83 -22.59
N ARG A 60 -32.93 28.36 -22.57
CA ARG A 60 -34.01 27.77 -21.77
C ARG A 60 -34.41 26.40 -22.27
N ASP A 61 -34.48 26.19 -23.58
CA ASP A 61 -34.77 24.89 -24.19
C ASP A 61 -33.67 23.89 -23.85
N TYR A 62 -32.41 24.30 -23.90
CA TYR A 62 -31.28 23.48 -23.44
C TYR A 62 -31.40 23.12 -21.96
N GLN A 63 -31.77 24.04 -21.06
CA GLN A 63 -31.98 23.75 -19.66
C GLN A 63 -33.10 22.75 -19.41
N ALA A 64 -34.20 22.83 -20.20
CA ALA A 64 -35.27 21.86 -20.14
C ALA A 64 -34.82 20.45 -20.56
N LEU A 65 -34.03 20.35 -21.63
CA LEU A 65 -33.44 19.09 -22.09
C LEU A 65 -32.44 18.56 -21.04
N SER A 66 -31.59 19.41 -20.47
CA SER A 66 -30.65 19.06 -19.43
C SER A 66 -31.34 18.47 -18.17
N ALA A 67 -32.49 19.04 -17.80
CA ALA A 67 -33.30 18.49 -16.72
C ALA A 67 -33.86 17.08 -17.03
N GLN A 68 -34.22 16.80 -18.26
CA GLN A 68 -34.67 15.48 -18.69
C GLN A 68 -33.50 14.45 -18.65
N MET A 69 -32.35 14.87 -19.17
CA MET A 69 -31.13 14.05 -19.11
C MET A 69 -30.70 13.73 -17.68
N ALA A 70 -30.80 14.69 -16.75
CA ALA A 70 -30.50 14.47 -15.34
C ALA A 70 -31.44 13.42 -14.71
N ARG A 71 -32.74 13.43 -15.02
CA ARG A 71 -33.69 12.41 -14.55
C ARG A 71 -33.37 11.04 -15.12
N PHE A 72 -33.07 10.95 -16.41
CA PHE A 72 -32.65 9.69 -17.04
C PHE A 72 -31.37 9.15 -16.39
N HIS A 73 -30.38 10.00 -16.17
CA HIS A 73 -29.13 9.65 -15.49
C HIS A 73 -29.37 9.09 -14.09
N GLN A 74 -30.25 9.75 -13.30
CA GLN A 74 -30.62 9.27 -11.97
C GLN A 74 -31.28 7.89 -12.03
N GLN A 75 -32.19 7.66 -12.98
CA GLN A 75 -32.83 6.35 -13.16
C GLN A 75 -31.82 5.28 -13.56
N PHE A 76 -30.87 5.63 -14.43
CA PHE A 76 -29.81 4.72 -14.83
C PHE A 76 -28.92 4.33 -13.65
N VAL A 77 -28.49 5.29 -12.82
CA VAL A 77 -27.69 5.05 -11.61
C VAL A 77 -28.46 4.17 -10.63
N GLN A 78 -29.76 4.42 -10.43
CA GLN A 78 -30.60 3.58 -9.57
C GLN A 78 -30.70 2.15 -10.10
N ALA A 79 -30.91 1.95 -11.41
CA ALA A 79 -30.94 0.63 -12.02
C ALA A 79 -29.60 -0.10 -11.89
N LEU A 80 -28.50 0.62 -12.09
CA LEU A 80 -27.15 0.07 -11.92
C LEU A 80 -26.89 -0.36 -10.47
N THR A 81 -27.25 0.48 -9.49
CA THR A 81 -27.13 0.16 -8.05
C THR A 81 -28.01 -1.04 -7.67
N ALA A 82 -29.24 -1.11 -8.20
CA ALA A 82 -30.13 -2.26 -7.96
C ALA A 82 -29.55 -3.56 -8.53
N SER A 83 -28.87 -3.50 -9.68
CA SER A 83 -28.22 -4.67 -10.27
C SER A 83 -27.09 -5.23 -9.39
N VAL A 84 -26.36 -4.39 -8.64
CA VAL A 84 -25.33 -4.82 -7.67
C VAL A 84 -25.95 -5.77 -6.63
N GLY A 85 -27.10 -5.39 -6.07
CA GLY A 85 -27.81 -6.20 -5.10
C GLY A 85 -28.27 -7.54 -5.68
N SER A 86 -28.75 -7.54 -6.93
CA SER A 86 -29.18 -8.76 -7.63
C SER A 86 -28.03 -9.72 -7.87
N TYR A 87 -26.86 -9.23 -8.26
CA TYR A 87 -25.67 -10.06 -8.45
C TYR A 87 -25.15 -10.59 -7.13
N ALA A 88 -25.10 -9.76 -6.07
CA ALA A 88 -24.70 -10.20 -4.74
C ALA A 88 -25.63 -11.29 -4.18
N ALA A 89 -26.95 -11.14 -4.38
CA ALA A 89 -27.92 -12.15 -3.98
C ALA A 89 -27.79 -13.45 -4.80
N ALA A 90 -27.51 -13.35 -6.11
CA ALA A 90 -27.27 -14.52 -6.96
C ALA A 90 -25.99 -15.26 -6.57
N GLU A 91 -24.93 -14.55 -6.22
CA GLU A 91 -23.70 -15.16 -5.72
C GLU A 91 -23.91 -15.84 -4.38
N ALA A 92 -24.63 -15.19 -3.45
CA ALA A 92 -24.98 -15.80 -2.18
C ALA A 92 -25.86 -17.07 -2.35
N ALA A 93 -26.79 -17.07 -3.31
CA ALA A 93 -27.63 -18.24 -3.64
C ALA A 93 -26.85 -19.36 -4.34
N ASN A 94 -25.79 -19.01 -5.07
CA ASN A 94 -24.87 -19.94 -5.72
C ASN A 94 -23.77 -20.47 -4.80
N ALA A 95 -23.63 -19.91 -3.58
CA ALA A 95 -22.85 -20.51 -2.52
C ALA A 95 -23.43 -21.90 -2.23
N SER A 96 -22.76 -22.90 -2.79
CA SER A 96 -23.25 -24.29 -2.94
C SER A 96 -23.68 -24.86 -1.58
N PRO A 97 -24.79 -25.58 -1.50
CA PRO A 97 -25.18 -26.35 -0.32
C PRO A 97 -24.07 -27.32 0.16
N LEU A 98 -23.19 -27.72 -0.75
CA LEU A 98 -21.97 -28.48 -0.46
C LEU A 98 -20.97 -27.69 0.41
N GLN A 99 -20.81 -26.38 0.19
CA GLN A 99 -19.92 -25.57 1.05
C GLN A 99 -20.47 -25.45 2.48
N ALA A 100 -21.78 -25.31 2.62
CA ALA A 100 -22.40 -25.30 3.96
C ALA A 100 -22.21 -26.66 4.67
N LEU A 101 -22.37 -27.77 3.97
CA LEU A 101 -22.10 -29.11 4.50
C LEU A 101 -20.62 -29.29 4.82
N GLU A 102 -19.72 -28.86 3.95
CA GLU A 102 -18.27 -28.88 4.19
C GLU A 102 -17.92 -28.11 5.48
N GLN A 103 -18.43 -26.89 5.65
CA GLN A 103 -18.21 -26.11 6.86
C GLN A 103 -18.77 -26.78 8.12
N GLN A 104 -19.95 -27.42 8.04
CA GLN A 104 -20.51 -28.16 9.17
C GLN A 104 -19.66 -29.38 9.54
N VAL A 105 -19.18 -30.12 8.55
CA VAL A 105 -18.29 -31.27 8.76
C VAL A 105 -16.95 -30.82 9.35
N LEU A 106 -16.35 -29.77 8.79
CA LEU A 106 -15.11 -29.19 9.34
C LEU A 106 -15.31 -28.64 10.77
N ALA A 107 -16.42 -27.99 11.05
CA ALA A 107 -16.75 -27.53 12.40
C ALA A 107 -16.84 -28.71 13.38
N ALA A 108 -17.51 -29.80 13.00
CA ALA A 108 -17.62 -31.01 13.84
C ALA A 108 -16.27 -31.68 14.07
N ILE A 109 -15.41 -31.76 13.04
CA ILE A 109 -14.07 -32.34 13.15
C ILE A 109 -13.15 -31.46 14.01
N ASN A 110 -13.28 -30.14 13.88
CA ASN A 110 -12.43 -29.17 14.55
C ASN A 110 -12.86 -28.88 16.00
N ALA A 111 -14.14 -29.09 16.35
CA ALA A 111 -14.67 -28.73 17.66
C ALA A 111 -13.87 -29.30 18.85
N PRO A 112 -13.45 -30.61 18.88
CA PRO A 112 -12.67 -31.13 19.98
C PRO A 112 -11.32 -30.45 20.16
N THR A 113 -10.57 -30.25 19.06
CA THR A 113 -9.25 -29.65 19.10
C THR A 113 -9.31 -28.15 19.36
N GLN A 114 -10.34 -27.48 18.85
CA GLN A 114 -10.59 -26.08 19.12
C GLN A 114 -10.88 -25.83 20.61
N THR A 115 -11.69 -26.69 21.24
CA THR A 115 -12.02 -26.56 22.66
C THR A 115 -10.87 -26.91 23.58
N LEU A 116 -10.08 -27.94 23.27
CA LEU A 116 -8.99 -28.44 24.12
C LEU A 116 -7.67 -27.69 23.89
N LEU A 117 -7.36 -27.28 22.67
CA LEU A 117 -6.04 -26.78 22.27
C LEU A 117 -6.11 -25.36 21.66
N GLY A 118 -7.30 -24.79 21.48
CA GLY A 118 -7.50 -23.47 20.88
C GLY A 118 -7.14 -23.39 19.38
N ARG A 119 -6.94 -24.56 18.72
CA ARG A 119 -6.58 -24.65 17.31
C ARG A 119 -7.43 -25.70 16.57
N PRO A 120 -7.82 -25.43 15.31
CA PRO A 120 -8.51 -26.45 14.52
C PRO A 120 -7.59 -27.63 14.21
N LEU A 121 -8.16 -28.80 13.94
CA LEU A 121 -7.41 -29.95 13.44
C LEU A 121 -7.05 -29.73 11.96
N ILE A 122 -8.01 -29.24 11.19
CA ILE A 122 -7.91 -28.99 9.73
C ILE A 122 -8.40 -27.56 9.46
N GLY A 123 -7.62 -26.80 8.72
CA GLY A 123 -7.97 -25.43 8.29
C GLY A 123 -6.76 -24.50 8.27
N ASN A 124 -6.80 -23.52 7.42
CA ASN A 124 -5.74 -22.50 7.37
C ASN A 124 -5.89 -21.52 8.55
N GLY A 125 -4.78 -20.96 8.99
CA GLY A 125 -4.76 -19.83 9.90
C GLY A 125 -5.36 -18.58 9.24
N ALA A 126 -6.03 -17.74 10.01
CA ALA A 126 -6.52 -16.45 9.53
C ALA A 126 -5.36 -15.49 9.28
N ASP A 127 -5.46 -14.66 8.24
CA ASP A 127 -4.50 -13.59 8.02
C ASP A 127 -4.60 -12.52 9.11
N GLY A 128 -3.48 -11.93 9.48
CA GLY A 128 -3.40 -10.86 10.48
C GLY A 128 -4.00 -9.55 9.96
N LEU A 129 -4.66 -8.81 10.85
CA LEU A 129 -5.01 -7.41 10.61
C LEU A 129 -3.73 -6.56 10.55
N PRO A 130 -3.78 -5.28 10.09
CA PRO A 130 -2.60 -4.42 10.01
C PRO A 130 -1.74 -4.46 11.27
N GLY A 131 -0.45 -4.78 11.11
CA GLY A 131 0.50 -4.96 12.18
C GLY A 131 0.31 -6.19 13.09
N GLN A 132 -0.71 -7.03 12.82
CA GLN A 132 -0.98 -8.23 13.63
C GLN A 132 -0.42 -9.49 12.98
N ASN A 133 -0.10 -10.47 13.83
CA ASN A 133 0.39 -11.76 13.37
C ASN A 133 -0.72 -12.56 12.68
N GLY A 134 -0.34 -13.36 11.70
CA GLY A 134 -1.21 -14.38 11.11
C GLY A 134 -1.50 -15.49 12.12
N GLY A 135 -2.68 -16.08 12.01
CA GLY A 135 -3.12 -17.21 12.83
C GLY A 135 -2.36 -18.50 12.47
N ALA A 136 -2.19 -19.38 13.44
CA ALA A 136 -1.62 -20.70 13.18
C ALA A 136 -2.59 -21.57 12.36
N GLY A 137 -2.06 -22.35 11.43
CA GLY A 137 -2.81 -23.37 10.68
C GLY A 137 -3.28 -24.53 11.57
N GLY A 138 -4.10 -25.44 10.99
CA GLY A 138 -4.62 -26.62 11.68
C GLY A 138 -3.49 -27.54 12.17
N LEU A 139 -3.77 -28.27 13.26
CA LEU A 139 -2.78 -29.17 13.86
C LEU A 139 -2.31 -30.26 12.90
N LEU A 140 -3.22 -30.81 12.10
CA LEU A 140 -2.92 -31.86 11.13
C LEU A 140 -2.67 -31.29 9.74
N TRP A 141 -3.57 -30.45 9.26
CA TRP A 141 -3.54 -29.92 7.88
C TRP A 141 -3.98 -28.46 7.84
N GLY A 142 -3.15 -27.63 7.22
CA GLY A 142 -3.48 -26.24 6.97
C GLY A 142 -2.24 -25.33 6.97
N ASN A 143 -2.28 -24.31 6.17
CA ASN A 143 -1.22 -23.30 6.12
C ASN A 143 -1.38 -22.31 7.28
N GLY A 144 -0.28 -21.75 7.73
CA GLY A 144 -0.32 -20.55 8.57
C GLY A 144 -0.92 -19.37 7.83
N GLY A 145 -1.63 -18.47 8.54
CA GLY A 145 -2.10 -17.20 7.99
C GLY A 145 -0.95 -16.23 7.77
N ASN A 146 -1.09 -15.32 6.82
CA ASN A 146 -0.10 -14.27 6.60
C ASN A 146 -0.15 -13.21 7.71
N GLY A 147 0.98 -12.63 8.05
CA GLY A 147 1.05 -11.45 8.91
C GLY A 147 0.44 -10.22 8.21
N GLY A 148 -0.25 -9.36 8.97
CA GLY A 148 -0.80 -8.11 8.46
C GLY A 148 0.32 -7.11 8.14
N ALA A 149 0.18 -6.37 7.03
CA ALA A 149 1.11 -5.28 6.74
C ALA A 149 1.01 -4.17 7.78
N GLY A 150 2.12 -3.48 8.02
CA GLY A 150 2.16 -2.32 8.91
C GLY A 150 1.31 -1.16 8.38
N ASP A 151 0.80 -0.34 9.28
CA ASP A 151 0.09 0.90 9.00
C ASP A 151 0.64 2.07 9.83
N ALA A 152 0.02 3.24 9.76
CA ALA A 152 0.48 4.40 10.51
C ALA A 152 0.36 4.23 12.05
N ALA A 153 -0.57 3.40 12.54
CA ALA A 153 -0.75 3.13 13.96
C ALA A 153 0.16 2.00 14.44
N HIS A 154 0.44 1.03 13.58
CA HIS A 154 1.27 -0.15 13.82
C HIS A 154 2.31 -0.26 12.69
N PRO A 155 3.44 0.47 12.77
CA PRO A 155 4.37 0.58 11.64
C PRO A 155 5.01 -0.75 11.22
N ASN A 156 5.17 -1.68 12.13
CA ASN A 156 5.78 -2.97 11.84
C ASN A 156 4.76 -3.94 11.24
N GLY A 157 5.19 -4.76 10.28
CA GLY A 157 4.42 -5.89 9.79
C GLY A 157 4.28 -6.97 10.85
N GLY A 158 3.15 -7.69 10.83
CA GLY A 158 2.91 -8.85 11.69
C GLY A 158 3.65 -10.09 11.18
N ASN A 159 3.96 -11.01 12.08
CA ASN A 159 4.58 -12.29 11.71
C ASN A 159 3.59 -13.20 11.00
N GLY A 160 4.06 -14.03 10.08
CA GLY A 160 3.28 -15.12 9.52
C GLY A 160 3.00 -16.19 10.59
N GLY A 161 1.86 -16.87 10.46
CA GLY A 161 1.45 -17.98 11.34
C GLY A 161 2.17 -19.27 10.95
N ASP A 162 2.37 -20.15 11.92
CA ASP A 162 2.98 -21.47 11.71
C ASP A 162 1.94 -22.46 11.19
N ALA A 163 2.34 -23.38 10.32
CA ALA A 163 1.55 -24.56 9.99
C ALA A 163 1.57 -25.60 11.11
N GLY A 164 0.78 -26.67 10.98
CA GLY A 164 0.82 -27.81 11.90
C GLY A 164 1.75 -28.94 11.42
N MET A 165 1.14 -30.12 11.12
CA MET A 165 1.89 -31.27 10.58
C MET A 165 2.17 -31.12 9.09
N PHE A 166 1.13 -30.75 8.32
CA PHE A 166 1.18 -30.52 6.88
C PHE A 166 0.69 -29.11 6.56
N GLY A 167 1.44 -28.40 5.74
CA GLY A 167 1.09 -27.07 5.27
C GLY A 167 2.28 -26.10 5.28
N ASN A 168 2.16 -25.01 4.59
CA ASN A 168 3.21 -23.99 4.53
C ASN A 168 3.03 -22.97 5.67
N GLY A 169 4.11 -22.43 6.16
CA GLY A 169 4.08 -21.25 7.02
C GLY A 169 3.51 -20.03 6.30
N GLY A 170 2.83 -19.15 7.02
CA GLY A 170 2.35 -17.87 6.49
C GLY A 170 3.51 -16.90 6.23
N ALA A 171 3.35 -16.02 5.25
CA ALA A 171 4.34 -14.95 5.02
C ALA A 171 4.26 -13.87 6.11
N GLY A 172 5.37 -13.25 6.44
CA GLY A 172 5.42 -12.03 7.27
C GLY A 172 4.83 -10.84 6.54
N GLY A 173 4.18 -9.93 7.28
CA GLY A 173 3.65 -8.67 6.76
C GLY A 173 4.76 -7.68 6.42
N ALA A 174 4.55 -6.84 5.42
CA ALA A 174 5.49 -5.76 5.11
C ALA A 174 5.41 -4.63 6.16
N GLY A 175 6.52 -3.95 6.38
CA GLY A 175 6.57 -2.73 7.20
C GLY A 175 5.89 -1.54 6.52
N TYR A 176 5.40 -0.60 7.31
CA TYR A 176 4.77 0.63 6.84
C TYR A 176 5.80 1.59 6.25
N SER A 177 5.42 2.25 5.14
CA SER A 177 6.19 3.34 4.54
C SER A 177 5.48 4.67 4.84
N PRO A 178 6.04 5.53 5.72
CA PRO A 178 5.41 6.78 6.09
C PRO A 178 5.38 7.79 4.96
N ALA A 179 4.52 8.80 5.08
CA ALA A 179 4.35 9.86 4.07
C ALA A 179 5.61 10.71 3.92
N ALA A 180 5.88 11.13 2.69
CA ALA A 180 6.99 12.02 2.37
C ALA A 180 6.94 13.33 3.18
N GLY A 181 8.10 13.94 3.44
CA GLY A 181 8.25 15.18 4.17
C GLY A 181 8.20 15.05 5.69
N THR A 182 8.02 13.84 6.22
CA THR A 182 7.98 13.62 7.67
C THR A 182 9.34 13.25 8.27
N GLY A 183 10.29 12.77 7.47
CA GLY A 183 11.57 12.23 7.95
C GLY A 183 11.42 10.98 8.82
N ALA A 184 10.23 10.37 8.85
CA ALA A 184 9.96 9.22 9.68
C ALA A 184 10.59 7.95 9.10
N ALA A 185 11.04 7.04 9.98
CA ALA A 185 11.59 5.75 9.56
C ALA A 185 10.49 4.83 9.05
N GLY A 186 10.84 3.97 8.09
CA GLY A 186 9.99 2.86 7.65
C GLY A 186 9.83 1.82 8.77
N GLY A 187 8.69 1.13 8.80
CA GLY A 187 8.42 0.03 9.72
C GLY A 187 9.22 -1.22 9.35
N ALA A 188 9.51 -2.08 10.31
CA ALA A 188 10.11 -3.38 10.04
C ALA A 188 9.10 -4.34 9.41
N GLY A 189 9.57 -5.28 8.59
CA GLY A 189 8.76 -6.42 8.15
C GLY A 189 8.50 -7.38 9.31
N GLY A 190 7.60 -8.33 9.14
CA GLY A 190 7.34 -9.42 10.09
C GLY A 190 8.05 -10.71 9.66
N ALA A 191 8.34 -11.61 10.60
CA ALA A 191 8.94 -12.90 10.29
C ALA A 191 7.98 -13.82 9.52
N GLY A 192 8.51 -14.68 8.66
CA GLY A 192 7.75 -15.77 8.06
C GLY A 192 7.47 -16.88 9.08
N GLY A 193 6.28 -17.48 9.00
CA GLY A 193 5.88 -18.62 9.84
C GLY A 193 6.60 -19.92 9.45
N ALA A 194 6.74 -20.84 10.39
CA ALA A 194 7.30 -22.16 10.15
C ALA A 194 6.37 -23.02 9.30
N GLY A 195 6.97 -23.81 8.39
CA GLY A 195 6.28 -24.87 7.66
C GLY A 195 5.89 -26.04 8.57
N GLY A 196 4.96 -26.88 8.07
CA GLY A 196 4.49 -28.07 8.79
C GLY A 196 5.64 -29.03 9.12
N TRP A 197 5.67 -29.53 10.36
CA TRP A 197 6.80 -30.25 10.88
C TRP A 197 7.16 -31.55 10.10
N LEU A 198 6.19 -32.20 9.45
CA LEU A 198 6.46 -33.33 8.57
C LEU A 198 6.69 -32.84 7.13
N SER A 199 5.81 -32.00 6.61
CA SER A 199 5.94 -31.50 5.24
C SER A 199 5.34 -30.10 5.11
N GLY A 200 6.14 -29.16 4.65
CA GLY A 200 5.74 -27.80 4.36
C GLY A 200 6.92 -26.85 4.24
N ASN A 201 6.77 -25.85 3.42
CA ASN A 201 7.76 -24.79 3.27
C ASN A 201 7.59 -23.73 4.37
N GLY A 202 8.69 -23.13 4.78
CA GLY A 202 8.65 -21.91 5.58
C GLY A 202 8.03 -20.75 4.82
N GLY A 203 7.32 -19.86 5.50
CA GLY A 203 6.82 -18.61 4.95
C GLY A 203 7.94 -17.61 4.66
N ALA A 204 7.79 -16.74 3.68
CA ALA A 204 8.73 -15.65 3.45
C ALA A 204 8.69 -14.61 4.57
N GLY A 205 9.81 -13.99 4.90
CA GLY A 205 9.88 -12.79 5.74
C GLY A 205 9.28 -11.59 5.03
N GLY A 206 8.67 -10.68 5.78
CA GLY A 206 8.13 -9.43 5.28
C GLY A 206 9.23 -8.42 4.96
N ASN A 207 9.02 -7.61 3.95
CA ASN A 207 9.95 -6.54 3.58
C ASN A 207 9.85 -5.37 4.57
N GLY A 208 10.94 -4.68 4.81
CA GLY A 208 10.95 -3.40 5.50
C GLY A 208 10.27 -2.30 4.71
N GLY A 209 9.62 -1.37 5.40
CA GLY A 209 9.05 -0.17 4.81
C GLY A 209 10.13 0.83 4.43
N THR A 210 9.91 1.63 3.38
CA THR A 210 10.82 2.72 3.01
C THR A 210 10.74 3.86 4.01
N GLY A 211 11.87 4.52 4.30
CA GLY A 211 11.90 5.75 5.10
C GLY A 211 11.30 6.94 4.32
N ALA A 212 10.63 7.83 5.03
CA ALA A 212 10.08 9.04 4.43
C ALA A 212 11.18 10.06 4.10
N SER A 213 10.98 10.85 3.05
CA SER A 213 11.86 12.01 2.82
C SER A 213 11.78 13.01 3.98
N GLY A 214 12.87 13.70 4.21
CA GLY A 214 12.90 14.84 5.13
C GLY A 214 12.05 16.02 4.64
N ALA A 215 11.58 16.87 5.56
CA ALA A 215 10.94 18.11 5.21
C ALA A 215 11.98 19.13 4.70
N ASP A 216 11.56 19.92 3.70
CA ASP A 216 12.37 21.03 3.20
C ASP A 216 12.58 22.10 4.29
N GLY A 217 13.66 22.84 4.19
CA GLY A 217 13.93 23.96 5.08
C GLY A 217 12.87 25.05 4.95
N GLY A 218 12.54 25.72 6.07
CA GLY A 218 11.52 26.77 6.11
C GLY A 218 12.04 28.15 5.73
N GLY A 219 11.22 28.95 5.01
CA GLY A 219 11.54 30.32 4.53
C GLY A 219 11.63 31.37 5.64
N GLY A 220 12.57 31.25 6.55
CA GLY A 220 12.77 32.18 7.67
C GLY A 220 14.11 32.95 7.59
N LEU A 221 14.22 33.97 8.43
CA LEU A 221 15.51 34.62 8.74
C LEU A 221 15.76 34.46 10.25
N PRO A 222 16.78 33.65 10.67
CA PRO A 222 17.76 32.92 9.83
C PRO A 222 17.14 31.73 9.09
N PRO A 223 17.73 31.28 7.94
CA PRO A 223 17.26 30.13 7.20
C PRO A 223 17.23 28.86 8.06
N VAL A 224 16.16 28.11 7.96
CA VAL A 224 15.99 26.83 8.71
C VAL A 224 16.57 25.68 7.88
N PRO A 225 17.52 24.88 8.41
CA PRO A 225 18.01 23.70 7.74
C PRO A 225 16.89 22.69 7.45
N ALA A 226 17.01 21.97 6.35
CA ALA A 226 16.11 20.87 6.04
C ALA A 226 16.29 19.70 7.02
N SER A 227 15.25 18.91 7.21
CA SER A 227 15.34 17.69 8.02
C SER A 227 15.97 16.51 7.26
N PRO A 228 16.61 15.58 7.99
CA PRO A 228 17.09 14.35 7.37
C PRO A 228 15.94 13.46 6.89
N GLY A 229 16.21 12.60 5.94
CA GLY A 229 15.34 11.51 5.57
C GLY A 229 15.29 10.43 6.65
N GLY A 230 14.16 9.73 6.75
CA GLY A 230 13.98 8.60 7.65
C GLY A 230 14.74 7.36 7.17
N ASN A 231 15.22 6.54 8.10
CA ASN A 231 15.85 5.27 7.76
C ASN A 231 14.81 4.29 7.17
N GLY A 232 15.25 3.41 6.28
CA GLY A 232 14.46 2.27 5.85
C GLY A 232 14.27 1.27 6.99
N GLY A 233 13.11 0.61 7.05
CA GLY A 233 12.82 -0.47 7.99
C GLY A 233 13.61 -1.74 7.64
N GLY A 234 13.94 -2.58 8.63
CA GLY A 234 14.55 -3.89 8.38
C GLY A 234 13.55 -4.85 7.74
N GLY A 235 14.01 -5.72 6.84
CA GLY A 235 13.28 -6.93 6.48
C GLY A 235 13.44 -7.99 7.56
N ASP A 236 12.50 -8.94 7.69
CA ASP A 236 12.57 -9.97 8.73
C ASP A 236 12.81 -11.38 8.13
N ALA A 237 13.09 -12.33 9.00
CA ALA A 237 13.55 -13.66 8.61
C ALA A 237 12.45 -14.47 7.92
N GLY A 238 12.84 -15.33 6.98
CA GLY A 238 11.99 -16.40 6.47
C GLY A 238 11.80 -17.51 7.49
N GLY A 239 10.65 -18.16 7.48
CA GLY A 239 10.34 -19.29 8.35
C GLY A 239 11.11 -20.56 7.99
N ALA A 240 11.40 -21.40 8.98
CA ALA A 240 12.01 -22.70 8.76
C ALA A 240 11.01 -23.68 8.08
N ALA A 241 11.53 -24.61 7.30
CA ALA A 241 10.75 -25.73 6.76
C ALA A 241 10.60 -26.87 7.78
N GLY A 242 9.63 -27.77 7.52
CA GLY A 242 9.53 -29.04 8.21
C GLY A 242 10.59 -30.06 7.78
N MET A 243 10.31 -31.38 8.02
CA MET A 243 11.23 -32.45 7.61
C MET A 243 11.44 -32.43 6.08
N PHE A 244 10.37 -32.24 5.34
CA PHE A 244 10.36 -32.13 3.87
C PHE A 244 9.85 -30.74 3.49
N GLY A 245 10.68 -29.91 2.92
CA GLY A 245 10.30 -28.56 2.48
C GLY A 245 11.48 -27.63 2.33
N THR A 246 11.25 -26.46 1.79
CA THR A 246 12.25 -25.40 1.62
C THR A 246 12.05 -24.31 2.67
N GLY A 247 13.11 -23.75 3.20
CA GLY A 247 13.06 -22.54 4.05
C GLY A 247 12.49 -21.36 3.30
N GLY A 248 11.77 -20.50 4.00
CA GLY A 248 11.26 -19.26 3.46
C GLY A 248 12.38 -18.27 3.11
N ALA A 249 12.18 -17.43 2.12
CA ALA A 249 13.11 -16.32 1.84
C ALA A 249 13.08 -15.28 2.96
N GLY A 250 14.20 -14.64 3.26
CA GLY A 250 14.25 -13.44 4.10
C GLY A 250 13.62 -12.24 3.39
N GLY A 251 13.01 -11.33 4.14
CA GLY A 251 12.48 -10.07 3.63
C GLY A 251 13.60 -9.09 3.23
N THR A 252 13.36 -8.26 2.24
CA THR A 252 14.29 -7.19 1.85
C THR A 252 14.25 -6.04 2.86
N GLY A 253 15.36 -5.36 3.07
CA GLY A 253 15.40 -4.09 3.78
C GLY A 253 14.70 -2.98 2.98
N GLY A 254 14.03 -2.06 3.67
CA GLY A 254 13.44 -0.88 3.04
C GLY A 254 14.50 0.17 2.68
N ASP A 255 14.23 0.96 1.67
CA ASP A 255 15.14 2.05 1.27
C ASP A 255 15.10 3.20 2.28
N GLY A 256 16.21 3.91 2.45
CA GLY A 256 16.27 5.16 3.21
C GLY A 256 15.58 6.31 2.50
N GLY A 257 14.92 7.20 3.22
CA GLY A 257 14.30 8.41 2.68
C GLY A 257 15.33 9.45 2.26
N ALA A 258 15.03 10.23 1.22
CA ALA A 258 15.88 11.35 0.82
C ALA A 258 15.86 12.47 1.88
N GLY A 259 16.96 13.20 2.05
CA GLY A 259 16.98 14.42 2.85
C GLY A 259 16.16 15.55 2.21
N GLY A 260 15.56 16.43 3.00
CA GLY A 260 14.87 17.62 2.50
C GLY A 260 15.80 18.64 1.86
N ALA A 261 15.30 19.47 0.95
CA ALA A 261 16.05 20.57 0.35
C ALA A 261 16.26 21.72 1.34
N GLY A 262 17.45 22.34 1.33
CA GLY A 262 17.75 23.51 2.16
C GLY A 262 16.96 24.74 1.69
N ASP A 263 16.59 25.61 2.64
CA ASP A 263 15.88 26.86 2.34
C ASP A 263 16.72 27.82 1.49
N SER A 264 16.04 28.51 0.59
CA SER A 264 16.61 29.55 -0.29
C SER A 264 16.05 30.91 0.11
N PRO A 265 16.71 31.65 1.02
CA PRO A 265 16.18 32.91 1.54
C PRO A 265 16.11 33.98 0.46
N ASN A 266 15.08 34.85 0.50
CA ASN A 266 14.86 35.88 -0.51
C ASN A 266 15.87 37.03 -0.46
N SER A 267 16.50 37.32 0.67
CA SER A 267 17.51 38.41 0.79
C SER A 267 18.41 38.24 2.01
N GLY A 268 19.66 38.72 1.88
CA GLY A 268 20.58 39.02 2.99
C GLY A 268 21.18 37.83 3.74
N ALA A 269 20.76 36.59 3.47
CA ALA A 269 21.25 35.41 4.16
C ALA A 269 21.83 34.38 3.19
N ASN A 270 22.69 33.52 3.74
CA ASN A 270 23.21 32.36 3.01
C ASN A 270 22.14 31.28 2.91
N GLY A 271 22.18 30.45 1.87
CA GLY A 271 21.31 29.29 1.75
C GLY A 271 21.49 28.30 2.90
N ALA A 272 20.40 27.65 3.31
CA ALA A 272 20.43 26.63 4.35
C ALA A 272 21.01 25.30 3.81
N ARG A 273 21.57 24.49 4.70
CA ARG A 273 22.06 23.14 4.39
C ARG A 273 20.89 22.20 4.05
N GLY A 274 21.04 21.37 3.05
CA GLY A 274 20.14 20.24 2.78
C GLY A 274 20.21 19.18 3.87
N GLY A 275 19.12 18.45 4.08
CA GLY A 275 19.05 17.33 5.01
C GLY A 275 19.88 16.14 4.54
N ASP A 276 20.38 15.34 5.48
CA ASP A 276 21.07 14.07 5.16
C ASP A 276 20.05 13.02 4.71
N GLY A 277 20.44 12.10 3.83
CA GLY A 277 19.62 10.93 3.46
C GLY A 277 19.56 9.93 4.60
N GLY A 278 18.45 9.23 4.72
CA GLY A 278 18.28 8.12 5.67
C GLY A 278 19.03 6.86 5.22
N ASN A 279 19.44 6.02 6.17
CA ASN A 279 20.11 4.75 5.86
C ASN A 279 19.11 3.72 5.33
N GLY A 280 19.57 2.82 4.46
CA GLY A 280 18.80 1.65 4.05
C GLY A 280 18.65 0.65 5.20
N GLY A 281 17.52 -0.05 5.23
CA GLY A 281 17.22 -1.10 6.21
C GLY A 281 18.04 -2.37 5.97
N THR A 282 18.37 -3.11 7.01
CA THR A 282 18.99 -4.43 6.89
C THR A 282 17.98 -5.46 6.39
N ALA A 283 18.45 -6.48 5.70
CA ALA A 283 17.59 -7.56 5.21
C ALA A 283 17.45 -8.69 6.23
N GLY A 284 16.37 -9.46 6.09
CA GLY A 284 16.10 -10.66 6.83
C GLY A 284 16.92 -11.86 6.35
N GLN A 285 17.15 -12.80 7.24
CA GLN A 285 17.82 -14.07 6.94
C GLN A 285 16.87 -15.03 6.25
N GLY A 286 17.38 -15.90 5.39
CA GLY A 286 16.61 -17.02 4.86
C GLY A 286 16.33 -18.06 5.97
N GLY A 287 15.14 -18.67 5.94
CA GLY A 287 14.76 -19.75 6.85
C GLY A 287 15.50 -21.06 6.54
N ASP A 288 15.68 -21.89 7.57
CA ASP A 288 16.33 -23.19 7.41
C ASP A 288 15.49 -24.14 6.54
N GLY A 289 16.16 -24.88 5.67
CA GLY A 289 15.55 -25.94 4.86
C GLY A 289 15.26 -27.20 5.65
N GLY A 290 14.46 -28.11 5.04
CA GLY A 290 14.04 -29.35 5.66
C GLY A 290 15.23 -30.27 6.05
N THR A 291 15.07 -30.95 7.17
CA THR A 291 16.13 -31.80 7.73
C THR A 291 16.39 -33.08 6.92
N ALA A 292 15.41 -33.60 6.20
CA ALA A 292 15.54 -34.77 5.33
C ALA A 292 15.76 -34.41 3.86
N LEU A 293 14.91 -33.51 3.33
CA LEU A 293 14.97 -33.01 1.95
C LEU A 293 14.47 -31.57 1.91
N GLY A 294 15.31 -30.65 1.55
CA GLY A 294 14.93 -29.25 1.37
C GLY A 294 16.11 -28.31 1.27
N ALA A 295 15.97 -27.23 0.56
CA ALA A 295 16.97 -26.18 0.48
C ALA A 295 16.70 -25.08 1.54
N GLY A 296 17.75 -24.46 2.04
CA GLY A 296 17.64 -23.23 2.83
C GLY A 296 17.04 -22.09 2.01
N GLY A 297 16.26 -21.23 2.63
CA GLY A 297 15.75 -20.01 2.02
C GLY A 297 16.86 -19.03 1.67
N ILE A 298 16.67 -18.22 0.65
CA ILE A 298 17.60 -17.14 0.30
C ILE A 298 17.50 -15.98 1.30
N GLY A 299 18.61 -15.33 1.63
CA GLY A 299 18.61 -14.07 2.37
C GLY A 299 18.00 -12.94 1.54
N GLY A 300 17.32 -12.00 2.18
CA GLY A 300 16.81 -10.80 1.52
C GLY A 300 17.93 -9.82 1.13
N ASP A 301 17.67 -8.94 0.19
CA ASP A 301 18.58 -7.87 -0.20
C ASP A 301 18.48 -6.67 0.75
N GLY A 302 19.59 -6.00 1.07
CA GLY A 302 19.64 -4.78 1.87
C GLY A 302 18.99 -3.59 1.13
N GLY A 303 18.31 -2.72 1.86
CA GLY A 303 17.75 -1.48 1.32
C GLY A 303 18.81 -0.48 0.90
N THR A 304 18.53 0.36 -0.09
CA THR A 304 19.43 1.43 -0.53
C THR A 304 19.39 2.61 0.42
N GLY A 305 20.52 3.37 0.57
CA GLY A 305 20.57 4.62 1.30
C GLY A 305 19.83 5.74 0.57
N GLY A 306 19.18 6.62 1.30
CA GLY A 306 18.51 7.80 0.75
C GLY A 306 19.50 8.85 0.23
N ALA A 307 19.13 9.58 -0.82
CA ALA A 307 19.93 10.69 -1.32
C ALA A 307 19.95 11.86 -0.33
N GLY A 308 21.08 12.57 -0.22
CA GLY A 308 21.15 13.83 0.52
C GLY A 308 20.33 14.94 -0.15
N GLY A 309 19.71 15.82 0.63
CA GLY A 309 18.97 16.98 0.12
C GLY A 309 19.90 18.04 -0.48
N THR A 310 19.41 18.81 -1.45
CA THR A 310 20.16 19.92 -2.05
C THR A 310 20.29 21.08 -1.08
N GLY A 311 21.43 21.79 -1.10
CA GLY A 311 21.59 23.05 -0.38
C GLY A 311 20.72 24.17 -0.96
N GLY A 312 20.24 25.09 -0.11
CA GLY A 312 19.50 26.28 -0.55
C GLY A 312 20.42 27.27 -1.26
N THR A 313 19.87 28.03 -2.23
CA THR A 313 20.63 29.11 -2.91
C THR A 313 20.80 30.29 -1.98
N ALA A 314 21.88 31.07 -2.16
CA ALA A 314 22.03 32.33 -1.45
C ALA A 314 20.93 33.33 -1.85
N GLY A 315 20.34 34.05 -0.88
CA GLY A 315 19.46 35.18 -1.13
C GLY A 315 20.20 36.39 -1.72
N ILE A 316 19.44 37.37 -2.21
CA ILE A 316 20.01 38.63 -2.74
C ILE A 316 20.85 39.31 -1.65
N GLY A 317 22.19 39.45 -1.89
CA GLY A 317 23.15 39.98 -0.93
C GLY A 317 23.75 38.95 0.02
N GLY A 318 23.33 37.68 -0.06
CA GLY A 318 24.02 36.58 0.62
C GLY A 318 25.32 36.19 -0.06
N SER A 319 26.28 35.65 0.72
CA SER A 319 27.65 35.37 0.22
C SER A 319 27.85 33.92 -0.21
N SER A 320 27.01 32.97 0.15
CA SER A 320 27.16 31.54 -0.18
C SER A 320 25.86 30.77 -0.21
N ALA A 321 25.78 29.79 -1.10
CA ALA A 321 24.74 28.75 -1.07
C ALA A 321 24.94 27.81 0.13
N GLY A 322 23.88 27.13 0.55
CA GLY A 322 23.93 26.08 1.55
C GLY A 322 24.66 24.84 1.02
N ALA A 323 25.30 24.08 1.89
CA ALA A 323 25.87 22.80 1.54
C ALA A 323 24.78 21.76 1.30
N GLY A 324 24.99 20.84 0.37
CA GLY A 324 24.15 19.66 0.22
C GLY A 324 24.27 18.72 1.43
N GLY A 325 23.23 17.91 1.67
CA GLY A 325 23.24 16.86 2.67
C GLY A 325 24.08 15.66 2.26
N ALA A 326 24.54 14.87 3.23
CA ALA A 326 25.19 13.58 2.97
C ALA A 326 24.18 12.55 2.48
N GLY A 327 24.60 11.60 1.64
CA GLY A 327 23.82 10.42 1.31
C GLY A 327 23.82 9.43 2.48
N GLY A 328 22.75 8.67 2.63
CA GLY A 328 22.64 7.62 3.63
C GLY A 328 23.40 6.36 3.23
N ASP A 329 23.72 5.52 4.22
CA ASP A 329 24.38 4.24 4.01
C ASP A 329 23.40 3.19 3.48
N GLY A 330 23.88 2.23 2.67
CA GLY A 330 23.11 1.07 2.24
C GLY A 330 22.96 0.04 3.38
N GLY A 331 21.87 -0.69 3.40
CA GLY A 331 21.60 -1.76 4.36
C GLY A 331 22.41 -3.03 4.05
N ALA A 332 22.70 -3.83 5.09
CA ALA A 332 23.33 -5.13 4.90
C ALA A 332 22.37 -6.16 4.29
N GLY A 333 22.86 -7.02 3.42
CA GLY A 333 22.10 -8.17 2.92
C GLY A 333 21.97 -9.26 3.96
N GLY A 334 20.87 -10.03 3.90
CA GLY A 334 20.58 -11.14 4.79
C GLY A 334 21.41 -12.38 4.45
N THR A 335 21.65 -13.23 5.44
CA THR A 335 22.30 -14.52 5.23
C THR A 335 21.32 -15.54 4.67
N GLY A 336 21.81 -16.49 3.89
CA GLY A 336 20.98 -17.63 3.45
C GLY A 336 20.76 -18.62 4.60
N GLY A 337 19.60 -19.31 4.57
CA GLY A 337 19.24 -20.31 5.58
C GLY A 337 20.06 -21.60 5.44
N GLY A 338 20.22 -22.31 6.56
CA GLY A 338 20.89 -23.61 6.64
C GLY A 338 20.08 -24.71 5.96
N SER A 339 20.72 -25.79 5.57
CA SER A 339 20.07 -27.00 5.04
C SER A 339 21.01 -28.19 5.13
N SER A 340 20.43 -29.38 5.25
CA SER A 340 21.17 -30.66 5.17
C SER A 340 21.67 -30.96 3.76
N MET A 341 21.11 -30.37 2.74
CA MET A 341 21.45 -30.61 1.33
C MET A 341 22.07 -29.41 0.64
N ILE A 342 21.34 -28.31 0.53
CA ILE A 342 21.78 -27.09 -0.16
C ILE A 342 21.40 -25.89 0.69
N GLY A 343 22.41 -25.22 1.25
CA GLY A 343 22.22 -23.94 1.96
C GLY A 343 21.67 -22.86 1.03
N GLY A 344 20.90 -21.93 1.57
CA GLY A 344 20.40 -20.77 0.87
C GLY A 344 21.52 -19.79 0.49
N LYS A 345 21.34 -19.03 -0.58
CA LYS A 345 22.24 -17.92 -0.92
C LYS A 345 21.98 -16.75 0.01
N GLY A 346 23.05 -16.04 0.42
CA GLY A 346 22.94 -14.73 1.05
C GLY A 346 22.41 -13.67 0.07
N GLY A 347 21.70 -12.69 0.57
CA GLY A 347 21.26 -11.53 -0.20
C GLY A 347 22.41 -10.54 -0.45
N THR A 348 22.19 -9.60 -1.35
CA THR A 348 23.13 -8.52 -1.64
C THR A 348 22.98 -7.36 -0.64
N GLY A 349 24.07 -6.69 -0.32
CA GLY A 349 24.01 -5.41 0.41
C GLY A 349 23.41 -4.31 -0.49
N GLY A 350 22.67 -3.38 0.12
CA GLY A 350 22.15 -2.21 -0.58
C GLY A 350 23.26 -1.20 -0.94
N ASN A 351 22.97 -0.38 -1.94
CA ASN A 351 23.89 0.71 -2.32
C ASN A 351 23.76 1.91 -1.38
N GLY A 352 24.84 2.61 -1.12
CA GLY A 352 24.80 3.91 -0.44
C GLY A 352 24.11 4.97 -1.30
N GLY A 353 23.45 5.94 -0.66
CA GLY A 353 22.84 7.08 -1.34
C GLY A 353 23.88 8.08 -1.86
N VAL A 354 23.51 8.87 -2.86
CA VAL A 354 24.35 9.96 -3.35
C VAL A 354 24.23 11.20 -2.47
N GLY A 355 25.32 11.92 -2.25
CA GLY A 355 25.30 13.21 -1.57
C GLY A 355 24.53 14.26 -2.38
N GLY A 356 23.88 15.22 -1.68
CA GLY A 356 23.21 16.36 -2.30
C GLY A 356 24.22 17.38 -2.85
N THR A 357 23.78 18.16 -3.82
CA THR A 357 24.56 19.27 -4.37
C THR A 357 24.40 20.53 -3.52
N GLY A 358 25.43 21.36 -3.44
CA GLY A 358 25.40 22.66 -2.78
C GLY A 358 25.03 23.80 -3.73
#